data_23ccb866c93dc4dfbdc5d1fc02b43038
#
_entry.id   23ccb866c93dc4dfbdc5d1fc02b43038
#
_cell.length_a   1.000
_cell.length_b   1.000
_cell.length_c   1.000
_cell.angle_alpha   90.00
_cell.angle_beta   90.00
_cell.angle_gamma   90.00
#
_symmetry.space_group_name_H-M   'P 1'
#
loop_
_entity.id
_entity.type
_entity.pdbx_description
1 polymer ?
#
loop_
_entity_poly.entity_id
_entity_poly.type
_entity_poly.pdbx_seq_one_letter_code
_entity_poly.pdbx_strand_id
1 'polypeptide(L)'
;MKSIIFRLAHFLRTFKMSLSQALKMAWSLVTRKPNVSVTFRKEDETERNAEAQITSVATNKSGELYARFTEVVEGVLQYRSFNFSRLISISL
;
A
#
# COMPACT_ATOMS: atom_id res chain seq x y z
N MET A 1 -1.62 13.33 -9.35
CA MET A 1 -2.01 13.02 -7.96
C MET A 1 -3.45 12.52 -7.86
N LYS A 2 -4.42 13.30 -8.38
CA LYS A 2 -5.83 12.88 -8.28
C LYS A 2 -6.10 11.53 -8.92
N SER A 3 -5.51 11.25 -10.09
CA SER A 3 -5.73 9.98 -10.78
C SER A 3 -5.20 8.78 -9.97
N ILE A 4 -4.06 8.94 -9.29
CA ILE A 4 -3.52 7.89 -8.45
C ILE A 4 -4.42 7.65 -7.24
N ILE A 5 -4.95 8.72 -6.63
CA ILE A 5 -5.85 8.58 -5.49
C ILE A 5 -7.11 7.83 -5.89
N PHE A 6 -7.74 8.19 -7.02
CA PHE A 6 -8.94 7.50 -7.47
C PHE A 6 -8.68 6.05 -7.86
N ARG A 7 -7.57 5.77 -8.55
CA ARG A 7 -7.21 4.40 -8.92
C ARG A 7 -6.99 3.55 -7.66
N LEU A 8 -6.28 4.11 -6.68
CA LEU A 8 -6.04 3.41 -5.42
C LEU A 8 -7.34 3.19 -4.66
N ALA A 9 -8.24 4.16 -4.63
CA ALA A 9 -9.53 4.01 -3.99
C ALA A 9 -10.37 2.91 -4.65
N HIS A 10 -10.41 2.85 -5.97
CA HIS A 10 -11.09 1.77 -6.68
C HIS A 10 -10.51 0.41 -6.31
N PHE A 11 -9.20 0.31 -6.25
CA PHE A 11 -8.54 -0.93 -5.84
C PHE A 11 -8.92 -1.31 -4.40
N LEU A 12 -8.88 -0.34 -3.48
CA LEU A 12 -9.17 -0.59 -2.06
C LEU A 12 -10.61 -1.04 -1.82
N ARG A 13 -11.54 -0.69 -2.70
CA ARG A 13 -12.91 -1.18 -2.60
C ARG A 13 -13.00 -2.69 -2.73
N THR A 14 -12.03 -3.32 -3.37
CA THR A 14 -12.00 -4.80 -3.46
C THR A 14 -11.80 -5.44 -2.09
N PHE A 15 -11.38 -4.69 -1.08
CA PHE A 15 -11.24 -5.16 0.29
C PHE A 15 -12.50 -4.88 1.13
N LYS A 16 -13.66 -4.77 0.48
CA LYS A 16 -14.96 -4.57 1.13
C LYS A 16 -15.09 -3.22 1.85
N MET A 17 -14.31 -2.24 1.43
CA MET A 17 -14.43 -0.88 1.94
C MET A 17 -15.55 -0.15 1.21
N SER A 18 -16.26 0.73 1.93
CA SER A 18 -17.14 1.67 1.27
C SER A 18 -16.32 2.65 0.43
N LEU A 19 -16.96 3.32 -0.53
CA LEU A 19 -16.27 4.33 -1.33
C LEU A 19 -15.66 5.42 -0.46
N SER A 20 -16.39 5.87 0.56
CA SER A 20 -15.90 6.88 1.49
C SER A 20 -14.64 6.43 2.22
N GLN A 21 -14.64 5.20 2.75
CA GLN A 21 -13.48 4.64 3.44
C GLN A 21 -12.30 4.47 2.50
N ALA A 22 -12.55 3.97 1.29
CA ALA A 22 -11.49 3.77 0.30
C ALA A 22 -10.86 5.09 -0.12
N LEU A 23 -11.65 6.14 -0.32
CA LEU A 23 -11.13 7.46 -0.65
C LEU A 23 -10.32 8.06 0.48
N LYS A 24 -10.77 7.93 1.72
CA LYS A 24 -10.03 8.42 2.89
C LYS A 24 -8.69 7.70 3.03
N MET A 25 -8.68 6.39 2.87
CA MET A 25 -7.45 5.62 2.96
C MET A 25 -6.50 5.96 1.81
N ALA A 26 -7.00 6.03 0.57
CA ALA A 26 -6.18 6.38 -0.58
C ALA A 26 -5.55 7.78 -0.42
N TRP A 27 -6.34 8.75 0.01
CA TRP A 27 -5.84 10.10 0.28
C TRP A 27 -4.75 10.08 1.33
N SER A 28 -4.99 9.36 2.44
CA SER A 28 -4.02 9.25 3.53
C SER A 28 -2.72 8.61 3.06
N LEU A 29 -2.80 7.50 2.31
CA LEU A 29 -1.61 6.82 1.83
C LEU A 29 -0.75 7.69 0.91
N VAL A 30 -1.39 8.49 0.06
CA VAL A 30 -0.68 9.32 -0.91
C VAL A 30 -0.12 10.59 -0.27
N THR A 31 -0.87 11.22 0.65
CA THR A 31 -0.52 12.56 1.14
C THR A 31 0.10 12.57 2.53
N ARG A 32 -0.32 11.67 3.42
CA ARG A 32 0.11 11.69 4.83
C ARG A 32 1.23 10.71 5.15
N LYS A 33 1.48 9.77 4.25
CA LYS A 33 2.55 8.78 4.43
C LYS A 33 2.44 8.07 5.78
N PRO A 34 1.30 7.42 6.09
CA PRO A 34 1.04 6.90 7.42
C PRO A 34 1.78 5.60 7.69
N ASN A 35 1.83 5.23 8.97
CA ASN A 35 2.19 3.87 9.35
C ASN A 35 0.97 2.98 9.12
N VAL A 36 1.19 1.83 8.50
CA VAL A 36 0.12 0.87 8.20
C VAL A 36 0.59 -0.54 8.52
N SER A 37 -0.36 -1.42 8.83
CA SER A 37 -0.10 -2.85 8.89
C SER A 37 -0.56 -3.44 7.55
N VAL A 38 0.36 -4.09 6.84
CA VAL A 38 0.06 -4.69 5.55
C VAL A 38 0.40 -6.17 5.55
N THR A 39 -0.40 -6.94 4.82
CA THR A 39 -0.09 -8.33 4.48
C THR A 39 -0.10 -8.44 2.97
N PHE A 40 0.98 -8.92 2.40
CA PHE A 40 1.08 -9.05 0.95
C PHE A 40 1.77 -10.36 0.58
N ARG A 41 1.60 -10.76 -0.67
CA ARG A 41 2.20 -11.98 -1.20
C ARG A 41 3.52 -11.64 -1.88
N LYS A 42 4.57 -12.33 -1.46
CA LYS A 42 5.90 -12.17 -2.06
C LYS A 42 5.97 -12.94 -3.40
N GLU A 43 7.05 -12.72 -4.15
CA GLU A 43 7.24 -13.36 -5.43
C GLU A 43 7.28 -14.90 -5.33
N ASP A 44 7.73 -15.43 -4.21
CA ASP A 44 7.75 -16.88 -3.95
C ASP A 44 6.42 -17.42 -3.45
N GLU A 45 5.35 -16.62 -3.52
CA GLU A 45 3.97 -16.94 -3.13
C GLU A 45 3.77 -17.06 -1.62
N THR A 46 4.78 -16.77 -0.79
CA THR A 46 4.60 -16.72 0.65
C THR A 46 4.00 -15.37 1.07
N GLU A 47 3.21 -15.39 2.15
CA GLU A 47 2.63 -14.16 2.69
C GLU A 47 3.60 -13.52 3.66
N ARG A 48 3.59 -12.19 3.67
CA ARG A 48 4.39 -11.43 4.60
C ARG A 48 3.56 -10.35 5.25
N ASN A 49 3.69 -10.24 6.58
CA ASN A 49 3.11 -9.16 7.36
C ASN A 49 4.20 -8.13 7.65
N ALA A 50 3.86 -6.86 7.49
CA ALA A 50 4.81 -5.79 7.78
C ALA A 50 4.11 -4.61 8.45
N GLU A 51 4.79 -4.02 9.42
CA GLU A 51 4.46 -2.71 9.96
C GLU A 51 5.26 -1.71 9.15
N ALA A 52 4.59 -0.98 8.29
CA ALA A 52 5.24 -0.20 7.25
C ALA A 52 4.88 1.28 7.38
N GLN A 53 5.86 2.14 7.14
CA GLN A 53 5.60 3.55 6.92
C GLN A 53 5.61 3.80 5.42
N ILE A 54 4.47 4.15 4.86
CA ILE A 54 4.36 4.42 3.42
C ILE A 54 5.14 5.70 3.11
N THR A 55 6.03 5.63 2.14
CA THR A 55 6.81 6.80 1.71
C THR A 55 6.35 7.35 0.37
N SER A 56 5.80 6.51 -0.51
CA SER A 56 5.24 6.97 -1.77
C SER A 56 4.32 5.93 -2.37
N VAL A 57 3.38 6.39 -3.20
CA VAL A 57 2.51 5.54 -4.02
C VAL A 57 2.63 6.05 -5.45
N ALA A 58 2.88 5.15 -6.39
CA ALA A 58 3.10 5.52 -7.78
C ALA A 58 2.66 4.38 -8.71
N THR A 59 2.81 4.60 -10.00
CA THR A 59 2.59 3.55 -11.00
C THR A 59 3.92 3.18 -11.65
N ASN A 60 4.09 1.90 -11.94
CA ASN A 60 5.27 1.43 -12.65
C ASN A 60 5.07 1.56 -14.17
N LYS A 61 6.05 1.09 -14.94
CA LYS A 61 6.01 1.17 -16.41
C LYS A 61 4.83 0.40 -17.00
N SER A 62 4.36 -0.63 -16.32
CA SER A 62 3.21 -1.42 -16.76
C SER A 62 1.88 -0.81 -16.34
N GLY A 63 1.89 0.34 -15.65
CA GLY A 63 0.68 0.99 -15.18
C GLY A 63 0.13 0.42 -13.89
N GLU A 64 0.85 -0.48 -13.22
CA GLU A 64 0.40 -1.06 -11.95
C GLU A 64 0.74 -0.14 -10.79
N LEU A 65 -0.19 -0.06 -9.83
CA LEU A 65 0.04 0.70 -8.60
C LEU A 65 1.00 -0.06 -7.68
N TYR A 66 1.96 0.67 -7.11
CA TYR A 66 2.84 0.12 -6.09
C TYR A 66 3.08 1.16 -5.01
N ALA A 67 3.48 0.68 -3.83
CA ALA A 67 3.86 1.53 -2.71
C ALA A 67 5.31 1.26 -2.32
N ARG A 68 6.03 2.32 -2.00
CA ARG A 68 7.33 2.22 -1.34
C ARG A 68 7.11 2.47 0.13
N PHE A 69 7.81 1.72 0.96
CA PHE A 69 7.67 1.85 2.39
C PHE A 69 8.99 1.57 3.09
N THR A 70 9.06 2.00 4.35
CA THR A 70 10.17 1.64 5.23
C THR A 70 9.63 0.79 6.38
N GLU A 71 10.45 -0.12 6.86
CA GLU A 71 10.16 -0.91 8.05
C GLU A 71 11.42 -1.04 8.88
N VAL A 72 11.24 -1.29 10.16
CA VAL A 72 12.36 -1.56 11.06
C VAL A 72 12.40 -3.06 11.33
N VAL A 73 13.50 -3.70 10.95
CA VAL A 73 13.72 -5.14 11.15
C VAL A 73 14.98 -5.30 11.98
N GLU A 74 14.84 -5.87 13.17
CA GLU A 74 15.95 -6.07 14.10
C GLU A 74 16.73 -4.78 14.38
N GLY A 75 15.99 -3.68 14.51
CA GLY A 75 16.59 -2.38 14.80
C GLY A 75 17.18 -1.65 13.59
N VAL A 76 17.08 -2.23 12.39
CA VAL A 76 17.63 -1.64 11.17
C VAL A 76 16.51 -1.20 10.24
N LEU A 77 16.59 0.03 9.76
CA LEU A 77 15.63 0.57 8.80
C LEU A 77 15.86 -0.05 7.43
N GLN A 78 14.80 -0.63 6.86
CA GLN A 78 14.84 -1.26 5.55
C GLN A 78 13.91 -0.51 4.59
N TYR A 79 14.36 -0.35 3.35
CA TYR A 79 13.55 0.24 2.26
C TYR A 79 12.99 -0.88 1.41
N ARG A 80 11.66 -0.90 1.26
CA ARG A 80 10.94 -1.97 0.56
C ARG A 80 9.86 -1.39 -0.34
N SER A 81 9.28 -2.25 -1.17
CA SER A 81 8.11 -1.90 -1.97
C SER A 81 7.22 -3.12 -2.15
N PHE A 82 5.95 -2.87 -2.48
CA PHE A 82 5.03 -3.93 -2.87
C PHE A 82 4.07 -3.41 -3.92
N ASN A 83 3.62 -4.32 -4.80
CA ASN A 83 2.55 -4.01 -5.75
C ASN A 83 1.21 -4.20 -5.07
N PHE A 84 0.28 -3.27 -5.30
CA PHE A 84 -1.06 -3.40 -4.71
C PHE A 84 -1.79 -4.65 -5.21
N SER A 85 -1.46 -5.15 -6.40
CA SER A 85 -2.04 -6.39 -6.91
C SER A 85 -1.69 -7.61 -6.05
N ARG A 86 -0.65 -7.53 -5.24
CA ARG A 86 -0.23 -8.60 -4.34
C ARG A 86 -0.69 -8.37 -2.90
N LEU A 87 -1.37 -7.27 -2.64
CA LEU A 87 -1.83 -6.93 -1.30
C LEU A 87 -2.98 -7.85 -0.89
N ILE A 88 -2.89 -8.39 0.32
CA ILE A 88 -3.93 -9.24 0.90
C ILE A 88 -4.79 -8.44 1.87
N SER A 89 -4.16 -7.63 2.71
CA SER A 89 -4.87 -6.77 3.64
C SER A 89 -4.05 -5.54 4.00
N ILE A 90 -4.74 -4.49 4.38
CA ILE A 90 -4.12 -3.24 4.82
C ILE A 90 -5.00 -2.60 5.88
N SER A 91 -4.36 -2.09 6.95
CA SER A 91 -5.05 -1.33 7.98
C SER A 91 -4.15 -0.20 8.47
N LEU A 92 -4.80 0.91 8.80
CA LEU A 92 -4.10 2.07 9.35
C LEU A 92 -3.83 1.92 10.84
#